data_6962ed924eeadc2add6b83d71efefb2d
#
_entry.id   6962ed924eeadc2add6b83d71efefb2d
#
_cell.length_a   1.000
_cell.length_b   1.000
_cell.length_c   1.000
_cell.angle_alpha   90.00
_cell.angle_beta   90.00
_cell.angle_gamma   90.00
#
_symmetry.space_group_name_H-M   'P 1'
#
loop_
_entity.id
_entity.type
_entity.pdbx_description
1 polymer ?
#
loop_
_entity_poly.entity_id
_entity_poly.type
_entity_poly.pdbx_seq_one_letter_code
_entity_poly.pdbx_strand_id
1 'polypeptide(L)'
;MSGWPKNDGNIILYFEMVLMTLFLVMNATDTSFQALDSGNIISQFMAPWFAQWSESSVHLLERSAWWLHIVGILIFLNYLYFSKHLHILLAFPNTYYGSVNPKGQLDNLDAVTKEVKMMLDPNVDPFSAPENHDEVPAKFGASDVQDLNWLQLLNAYTCTECGRCTDECPANKTGKQLSPRKIMMDTRDRIEAVGKNIDQNNGVFKPDDKQLLDGYITREEIWACTSCNACVEACPVSINPLSIILDMRRYLVMEQSAAPVELNNMMTNIENNGAPWPYNQ
;
A
#
# COMPACT_ATOMS: atom_id res chain seq x y z
N MET A 1 2.46 2.81 16.98
CA MET A 1 3.38 2.44 15.88
C MET A 1 4.31 1.37 16.38
N SER A 2 4.37 0.22 15.71
CA SER A 2 5.38 -0.81 16.01
C SER A 2 6.77 -0.19 15.85
N GLY A 3 7.77 -0.65 16.61
CA GLY A 3 9.12 -0.07 16.58
C GLY A 3 9.85 -0.27 15.24
N TRP A 4 9.41 -1.24 14.43
CA TRP A 4 10.09 -1.64 13.20
C TRP A 4 10.15 -0.55 12.12
N PRO A 5 9.07 0.16 11.73
CA PRO A 5 9.14 1.18 10.69
C PRO A 5 10.05 2.36 11.05
N LYS A 6 10.17 2.66 12.34
CA LYS A 6 11.07 3.70 12.85
C LYS A 6 12.53 3.24 12.79
N ASN A 7 12.80 2.00 13.17
CA ASN A 7 14.14 1.43 13.13
C ASN A 7 14.64 1.28 11.70
N ASP A 8 13.80 0.82 10.76
CA ASP A 8 14.11 0.74 9.34
C ASP A 8 14.51 2.12 8.78
N GLY A 9 13.71 3.16 9.06
CA GLY A 9 14.05 4.52 8.66
C GLY A 9 15.39 5.03 9.21
N ASN A 10 15.72 4.69 10.45
CA ASN A 10 17.01 5.05 11.04
C ASN A 10 18.18 4.28 10.39
N ILE A 11 18.00 3.00 10.10
CA ILE A 11 19.01 2.16 9.41
C ILE A 11 19.32 2.75 8.04
N ILE A 12 18.29 3.08 7.28
CA ILE A 12 18.44 3.72 5.95
C ILE A 12 19.25 5.00 6.07
N LEU A 13 18.83 5.91 6.99
CA LEU A 13 19.50 7.20 7.17
C LEU A 13 20.99 7.03 7.53
N TYR A 14 21.30 6.17 8.49
CA TYR A 14 22.71 5.92 8.85
C TYR A 14 23.50 5.31 7.71
N PHE A 15 22.89 4.40 6.96
CA PHE A 15 23.55 3.77 5.82
C PHE A 15 23.88 4.79 4.73
N GLU A 16 22.93 5.66 4.38
CA GLU A 16 23.13 6.75 3.43
C GLU A 16 24.21 7.74 3.91
N MET A 17 24.21 8.10 5.21
CA MET A 17 25.25 8.96 5.77
C MET A 17 26.65 8.34 5.63
N VAL A 18 26.78 7.03 5.88
CA VAL A 18 28.06 6.31 5.71
C VAL A 18 28.49 6.31 4.25
N LEU A 19 27.57 5.98 3.33
CA LEU A 19 27.86 5.98 1.89
C LEU A 19 28.30 7.36 1.39
N MET A 20 27.61 8.42 1.80
CA MET A 20 27.99 9.79 1.44
C MET A 20 29.34 10.20 2.02
N THR A 21 29.63 9.78 3.26
CA THR A 21 30.95 10.04 3.89
C THR A 21 32.06 9.33 3.11
N LEU A 22 31.87 8.06 2.75
CA LEU A 22 32.84 7.32 1.95
C LEU A 22 33.08 7.98 0.58
N PHE A 23 32.00 8.44 -0.06
CA PHE A 23 32.09 9.18 -1.33
C PHE A 23 32.89 10.48 -1.21
N LEU A 24 32.64 11.28 -0.15
CA LEU A 24 33.38 12.51 0.10
C LEU A 24 34.84 12.26 0.44
N VAL A 25 35.15 11.23 1.23
CA VAL A 25 36.53 10.83 1.55
C VAL A 25 37.26 10.38 0.29
N MET A 26 36.64 9.54 -0.53
CA MET A 26 37.19 9.10 -1.82
C MET A 26 37.58 10.32 -2.69
N ASN A 27 36.63 11.25 -2.89
CA ASN A 27 36.88 12.43 -3.69
C ASN A 27 37.94 13.37 -3.07
N ALA A 28 38.01 13.49 -1.74
CA ALA A 28 38.98 14.32 -1.05
C ALA A 28 40.41 13.79 -1.12
N THR A 29 40.57 12.46 -1.28
CA THR A 29 41.86 11.76 -1.38
C THR A 29 42.29 11.48 -2.78
N ASP A 30 41.42 11.67 -3.79
CA ASP A 30 41.81 11.58 -5.22
C ASP A 30 42.48 12.87 -5.68
N THR A 31 43.81 12.82 -5.82
CA THR A 31 44.63 13.97 -6.23
C THR A 31 44.30 14.46 -7.64
N SER A 32 43.93 13.52 -8.54
CA SER A 32 43.52 13.86 -9.89
C SER A 32 42.18 14.58 -9.92
N PHE A 33 41.22 14.13 -9.12
CA PHE A 33 39.91 14.79 -8.98
C PHE A 33 40.05 16.17 -8.35
N GLN A 34 40.91 16.34 -7.33
CA GLN A 34 41.13 17.63 -6.67
C GLN A 34 41.84 18.66 -7.59
N ALA A 35 42.59 18.18 -8.63
CA ALA A 35 43.17 19.05 -9.62
C ALA A 35 42.19 19.60 -10.67
N LEU A 36 40.95 19.12 -10.67
CA LEU A 36 39.86 19.64 -11.52
C LEU A 36 39.29 20.92 -10.92
N ASP A 37 39.07 21.94 -11.76
CA ASP A 37 38.48 23.23 -11.33
C ASP A 37 36.96 23.14 -11.07
N SER A 38 36.35 21.98 -11.15
CA SER A 38 34.90 21.80 -10.98
C SER A 38 34.55 20.43 -10.38
N GLY A 39 33.45 20.37 -9.63
CA GLY A 39 32.89 19.13 -9.12
C GLY A 39 33.32 18.76 -7.69
N ASN A 40 34.31 19.44 -7.12
CA ASN A 40 34.87 19.15 -5.78
C ASN A 40 34.46 20.14 -4.68
N ILE A 41 33.31 20.77 -4.82
CA ILE A 41 32.85 21.90 -3.98
C ILE A 41 32.95 21.61 -2.47
N ILE A 42 32.61 20.39 -2.01
CA ILE A 42 32.68 20.00 -0.60
C ILE A 42 34.00 19.29 -0.29
N SER A 43 34.42 18.36 -1.12
CA SER A 43 35.60 17.53 -0.88
C SER A 43 36.92 18.35 -0.82
N GLN A 44 36.97 19.50 -1.50
CA GLN A 44 38.11 20.42 -1.43
C GLN A 44 38.40 20.93 0.00
N PHE A 45 37.38 21.06 0.86
CA PHE A 45 37.57 21.45 2.26
C PHE A 45 38.10 20.31 3.13
N MET A 46 37.93 19.05 2.69
CA MET A 46 38.43 17.87 3.37
C MET A 46 39.83 17.48 2.92
N ALA A 47 40.21 17.77 1.68
CA ALA A 47 41.52 17.41 1.11
C ALA A 47 42.71 17.87 1.97
N PRO A 48 42.75 19.08 2.58
CA PRO A 48 43.84 19.50 3.45
C PRO A 48 44.09 18.61 4.68
N TRP A 49 43.08 17.89 5.15
CA TRP A 49 43.22 16.98 6.30
C TRP A 49 44.16 15.81 6.01
N PHE A 50 44.31 15.46 4.73
CA PHE A 50 45.13 14.36 4.26
C PHE A 50 46.48 14.82 3.69
N ALA A 51 46.72 16.11 3.61
CA ALA A 51 47.91 16.70 2.96
C ALA A 51 49.26 16.27 3.59
N GLN A 52 49.25 15.89 4.89
CA GLN A 52 50.45 15.44 5.63
C GLN A 52 50.66 13.92 5.58
N TRP A 53 49.74 13.18 4.95
CA TRP A 53 49.80 11.72 4.89
C TRP A 53 50.74 11.29 3.74
N SER A 54 51.34 10.10 3.88
CA SER A 54 52.15 9.56 2.80
C SER A 54 51.26 9.24 1.57
N GLU A 55 51.80 9.40 0.39
CA GLU A 55 51.10 9.12 -0.88
C GLU A 55 50.49 7.72 -0.88
N SER A 56 51.24 6.71 -0.42
CA SER A 56 50.75 5.33 -0.30
C SER A 56 49.56 5.20 0.63
N SER A 57 49.54 5.95 1.74
CA SER A 57 48.40 5.94 2.70
C SER A 57 47.17 6.62 2.11
N VAL A 58 47.33 7.72 1.42
CA VAL A 58 46.26 8.45 0.73
C VAL A 58 45.62 7.57 -0.34
N HIS A 59 46.46 6.94 -1.18
CA HIS A 59 46.00 6.01 -2.22
C HIS A 59 45.26 4.80 -1.64
N LEU A 60 45.79 4.21 -0.55
CA LEU A 60 45.12 3.09 0.12
C LEU A 60 43.74 3.52 0.68
N LEU A 61 43.66 4.70 1.28
CA LEU A 61 42.41 5.25 1.80
C LEU A 61 41.40 5.50 0.69
N GLU A 62 41.85 6.11 -0.43
CA GLU A 62 41.02 6.36 -1.62
C GLU A 62 40.45 5.06 -2.18
N ARG A 63 41.28 4.04 -2.42
CA ARG A 63 40.83 2.74 -2.92
C ARG A 63 39.93 2.02 -1.97
N SER A 64 40.22 2.09 -0.66
CA SER A 64 39.36 1.50 0.39
C SER A 64 38.00 2.16 0.44
N ALA A 65 37.96 3.50 0.41
CA ALA A 65 36.71 4.25 0.39
C ALA A 65 35.88 3.95 -0.86
N TRP A 66 36.55 3.84 -2.03
CA TRP A 66 35.91 3.47 -3.29
C TRP A 66 35.25 2.09 -3.22
N TRP A 67 36.01 1.07 -2.80
CA TRP A 67 35.48 -0.30 -2.68
C TRP A 67 34.36 -0.41 -1.64
N LEU A 68 34.52 0.21 -0.47
CA LEU A 68 33.49 0.23 0.57
C LEU A 68 32.22 0.93 0.10
N HIS A 69 32.35 2.00 -0.68
CA HIS A 69 31.20 2.70 -1.25
C HIS A 69 30.45 1.81 -2.24
N ILE A 70 31.14 1.17 -3.18
CA ILE A 70 30.51 0.29 -4.18
C ILE A 70 29.88 -0.94 -3.52
N VAL A 71 30.62 -1.63 -2.63
CA VAL A 71 30.07 -2.78 -1.90
C VAL A 71 28.91 -2.36 -1.02
N GLY A 72 29.01 -1.19 -0.39
CA GLY A 72 27.93 -0.61 0.40
C GLY A 72 26.66 -0.38 -0.45
N ILE A 73 26.77 0.21 -1.62
CA ILE A 73 25.63 0.37 -2.55
C ILE A 73 24.98 -1.00 -2.86
N LEU A 74 25.79 -2.02 -3.18
CA LEU A 74 25.27 -3.35 -3.50
C LEU A 74 24.54 -3.99 -2.30
N ILE A 75 25.09 -3.83 -1.09
CA ILE A 75 24.41 -4.27 0.15
C ILE A 75 23.11 -3.51 0.34
N PHE A 76 23.11 -2.20 0.15
CA PHE A 76 21.92 -1.36 0.28
C PHE A 76 20.82 -1.74 -0.72
N LEU A 77 21.18 -2.03 -1.97
CA LEU A 77 20.22 -2.50 -2.99
C LEU A 77 19.55 -3.82 -2.59
N ASN A 78 20.30 -4.75 -1.98
CA ASN A 78 19.73 -5.99 -1.45
C ASN A 78 18.84 -5.75 -0.23
N TYR A 79 19.24 -4.83 0.65
CA TYR A 79 18.44 -4.45 1.82
C TYR A 79 17.12 -3.77 1.43
N LEU A 80 17.12 -3.00 0.35
CA LEU A 80 15.97 -2.22 -0.14
C LEU A 80 14.73 -3.08 -0.38
N TYR A 81 14.90 -4.33 -0.79
CA TYR A 81 13.81 -5.28 -0.98
C TYR A 81 13.02 -5.56 0.32
N PHE A 82 13.71 -5.60 1.47
CA PHE A 82 13.11 -5.86 2.79
C PHE A 82 12.72 -4.59 3.53
N SER A 83 13.02 -3.44 2.97
CA SER A 83 12.82 -2.13 3.56
C SER A 83 11.56 -1.46 3.03
N LYS A 84 10.99 -0.55 3.82
CA LYS A 84 9.93 0.33 3.34
C LYS A 84 10.36 1.21 2.15
N HIS A 85 11.64 1.34 1.85
CA HIS A 85 12.16 2.03 0.67
C HIS A 85 11.79 1.33 -0.65
N LEU A 86 11.32 0.09 -0.62
CA LEU A 86 10.77 -0.59 -1.78
C LEU A 86 9.64 0.22 -2.45
N HIS A 87 8.93 1.07 -1.68
CA HIS A 87 7.89 1.95 -2.21
C HIS A 87 8.39 2.87 -3.33
N ILE A 88 9.66 3.26 -3.33
CA ILE A 88 10.25 4.12 -4.39
C ILE A 88 10.14 3.41 -5.74
N LEU A 89 10.48 2.12 -5.79
CA LEU A 89 10.35 1.32 -7.00
C LEU A 89 8.89 1.03 -7.35
N LEU A 90 8.06 0.70 -6.35
CA LEU A 90 6.67 0.36 -6.54
C LEU A 90 5.78 1.56 -6.87
N ALA A 91 6.21 2.79 -6.55
CA ALA A 91 5.48 4.01 -6.89
C ALA A 91 5.29 4.17 -8.41
N PHE A 92 6.27 3.75 -9.23
CA PHE A 92 6.17 3.82 -10.68
C PHE A 92 5.04 2.96 -11.24
N PRO A 93 5.01 1.62 -11.03
CA PRO A 93 3.92 0.80 -11.50
C PRO A 93 2.59 1.18 -10.83
N ASN A 94 2.58 1.54 -9.55
CA ASN A 94 1.37 1.95 -8.86
C ASN A 94 0.73 3.19 -9.48
N THR A 95 1.52 4.19 -9.82
CA THR A 95 1.03 5.40 -10.49
C THR A 95 0.62 5.11 -11.93
N TYR A 96 1.36 4.25 -12.64
CA TYR A 96 1.03 3.86 -14.02
C TYR A 96 -0.32 3.15 -14.12
N TYR A 97 -0.63 2.25 -13.19
CA TYR A 97 -1.90 1.53 -13.11
C TYR A 97 -2.96 2.24 -12.25
N GLY A 98 -2.65 3.43 -11.76
CA GLY A 98 -3.62 4.25 -11.02
C GLY A 98 -4.87 4.52 -11.84
N SER A 99 -6.04 4.57 -11.18
CA SER A 99 -7.30 4.86 -11.87
C SER A 99 -7.29 6.26 -12.49
N VAL A 100 -7.61 6.33 -13.76
CA VAL A 100 -7.82 7.58 -14.51
C VAL A 100 -9.30 7.97 -14.58
N ASN A 101 -10.18 7.17 -13.96
CA ASN A 101 -11.62 7.47 -13.90
C ASN A 101 -11.87 8.73 -13.07
N PRO A 102 -12.99 9.41 -13.29
CA PRO A 102 -13.37 10.55 -12.47
C PRO A 102 -13.36 10.21 -10.98
N LYS A 103 -12.79 11.11 -10.17
CA LYS A 103 -12.78 10.96 -8.72
C LYS A 103 -14.21 10.84 -8.19
N GLY A 104 -14.44 9.85 -7.35
CA GLY A 104 -15.78 9.54 -6.83
C GLY A 104 -16.53 8.48 -7.65
N GLN A 105 -16.05 8.08 -8.82
CA GLN A 105 -16.55 6.89 -9.49
C GLN A 105 -16.07 5.65 -8.75
N LEU A 106 -17.01 4.90 -8.18
CA LEU A 106 -16.73 3.65 -7.49
C LEU A 106 -16.77 2.50 -8.50
N ASP A 107 -15.89 1.50 -8.29
CA ASP A 107 -15.88 0.31 -9.12
C ASP A 107 -17.12 -0.54 -8.87
N ASN A 108 -17.76 -1.00 -9.96
CA ASN A 108 -18.88 -1.91 -9.88
C ASN A 108 -18.41 -3.36 -9.70
N LEU A 109 -19.27 -4.17 -9.11
CA LEU A 109 -19.12 -5.62 -9.14
C LEU A 109 -19.67 -6.13 -10.47
N ASP A 110 -18.80 -6.68 -11.32
CA ASP A 110 -19.18 -7.16 -12.65
C ASP A 110 -20.24 -8.26 -12.59
N ALA A 111 -20.13 -9.17 -11.61
CA ALA A 111 -21.12 -10.23 -11.37
C ALA A 111 -22.51 -9.63 -11.12
N VAL A 112 -22.63 -8.67 -10.20
CA VAL A 112 -23.92 -8.01 -9.88
C VAL A 112 -24.42 -7.21 -11.08
N THR A 113 -23.53 -6.52 -11.78
CA THR A 113 -23.89 -5.75 -12.98
C THR A 113 -24.47 -6.65 -14.07
N LYS A 114 -23.89 -7.84 -14.25
CA LYS A 114 -24.36 -8.85 -15.22
C LYS A 114 -25.75 -9.36 -14.84
N GLU A 115 -25.97 -9.72 -13.59
CA GLU A 115 -27.27 -10.18 -13.07
C GLU A 115 -28.36 -9.13 -13.23
N VAL A 116 -28.07 -7.87 -12.81
CA VAL A 116 -29.04 -6.76 -12.95
C VAL A 116 -29.38 -6.48 -14.41
N LYS A 117 -28.39 -6.55 -15.30
CA LYS A 117 -28.65 -6.40 -16.76
C LYS A 117 -29.54 -7.49 -17.30
N MET A 118 -29.34 -8.75 -16.89
CA MET A 118 -30.21 -9.86 -17.30
C MET A 118 -31.64 -9.67 -16.77
N MET A 119 -31.81 -9.22 -15.53
CA MET A 119 -33.12 -8.95 -14.94
C MET A 119 -33.88 -7.80 -15.63
N LEU A 120 -33.15 -6.83 -16.20
CA LEU A 120 -33.74 -5.66 -16.86
C LEU A 120 -33.98 -5.87 -18.35
N ASP A 121 -33.43 -6.90 -18.97
CA ASP A 121 -33.63 -7.19 -20.39
C ASP A 121 -34.94 -7.98 -20.60
N PRO A 122 -35.98 -7.38 -21.25
CA PRO A 122 -37.26 -8.04 -21.45
C PRO A 122 -37.21 -9.23 -22.43
N ASN A 123 -36.09 -9.41 -23.16
CA ASN A 123 -35.91 -10.51 -24.11
C ASN A 123 -35.16 -11.70 -23.53
N VAL A 124 -34.63 -11.58 -22.31
CA VAL A 124 -33.91 -12.65 -21.64
C VAL A 124 -34.77 -13.17 -20.49
N ASP A 125 -35.07 -14.48 -20.52
CA ASP A 125 -35.68 -15.15 -19.36
C ASP A 125 -34.58 -15.41 -18.33
N PRO A 126 -34.59 -14.74 -17.15
CA PRO A 126 -33.55 -14.92 -16.12
C PRO A 126 -33.43 -16.36 -15.63
N PHE A 127 -34.50 -17.16 -15.77
CA PHE A 127 -34.55 -18.56 -15.34
C PHE A 127 -34.11 -19.56 -16.41
N SER A 128 -33.90 -19.10 -17.67
CA SER A 128 -33.42 -19.93 -18.77
C SER A 128 -31.92 -19.87 -18.98
N ALA A 129 -31.19 -19.07 -18.23
CA ALA A 129 -29.74 -19.02 -18.28
C ALA A 129 -29.17 -20.43 -17.92
N PRO A 130 -28.27 -20.99 -18.74
CA PRO A 130 -27.65 -22.28 -18.43
C PRO A 130 -26.88 -22.11 -17.11
N GLU A 131 -27.32 -22.80 -16.06
CA GLU A 131 -26.51 -22.95 -14.86
C GLU A 131 -25.23 -23.69 -15.27
N ASN A 132 -24.16 -22.97 -15.48
CA ASN A 132 -22.83 -23.55 -15.53
C ASN A 132 -22.54 -24.08 -14.11
N HIS A 133 -22.92 -25.31 -13.84
CA HIS A 133 -22.71 -25.98 -12.55
C HIS A 133 -21.22 -26.09 -12.15
N ASP A 134 -20.29 -25.77 -13.04
CA ASP A 134 -18.85 -25.80 -12.82
C ASP A 134 -18.24 -24.44 -12.39
N GLU A 135 -19.01 -23.35 -12.42
CA GLU A 135 -18.53 -22.06 -11.92
C GLU A 135 -18.80 -21.97 -10.40
N VAL A 136 -17.73 -21.97 -9.61
CA VAL A 136 -17.81 -21.62 -8.19
C VAL A 136 -18.41 -20.21 -8.08
N PRO A 137 -19.51 -20.00 -7.32
CA PRO A 137 -20.10 -18.68 -7.18
C PRO A 137 -19.04 -17.65 -6.78
N ALA A 138 -18.95 -16.57 -7.53
CA ALA A 138 -17.99 -15.52 -7.24
C ALA A 138 -18.33 -14.89 -5.87
N LYS A 139 -17.36 -14.86 -4.97
CA LYS A 139 -17.49 -14.23 -3.67
C LYS A 139 -17.73 -12.72 -3.84
N PHE A 140 -18.71 -12.18 -3.16
CA PHE A 140 -19.02 -10.76 -3.20
C PHE A 140 -18.15 -9.98 -2.22
N GLY A 141 -17.22 -9.16 -2.76
CA GLY A 141 -16.32 -8.36 -1.94
C GLY A 141 -15.16 -9.16 -1.34
N ALA A 142 -14.54 -8.64 -0.28
CA ALA A 142 -13.31 -9.19 0.29
C ALA A 142 -13.38 -9.31 1.81
N SER A 143 -13.00 -10.48 2.33
CA SER A 143 -12.81 -10.71 3.77
C SER A 143 -11.34 -10.84 4.15
N ASP A 144 -10.49 -11.27 3.23
CA ASP A 144 -9.04 -11.40 3.43
C ASP A 144 -8.29 -10.92 2.18
N VAL A 145 -6.97 -10.83 2.28
CA VAL A 145 -6.08 -10.34 1.22
C VAL A 145 -6.12 -11.20 -0.04
N GLN A 146 -6.51 -12.46 0.06
CA GLN A 146 -6.66 -13.36 -1.08
C GLN A 146 -7.87 -13.00 -1.98
N ASP A 147 -8.84 -12.27 -1.44
CA ASP A 147 -10.01 -11.80 -2.17
C ASP A 147 -9.76 -10.46 -2.88
N LEU A 148 -8.66 -9.78 -2.53
CA LEU A 148 -8.29 -8.48 -3.09
C LEU A 148 -7.66 -8.63 -4.48
N ASN A 149 -7.88 -7.65 -5.33
CA ASN A 149 -7.22 -7.62 -6.63
C ASN A 149 -5.73 -7.21 -6.50
N TRP A 150 -4.94 -7.55 -7.52
CA TRP A 150 -3.50 -7.29 -7.52
C TRP A 150 -3.14 -5.82 -7.36
N LEU A 151 -3.97 -4.88 -7.82
CA LEU A 151 -3.73 -3.44 -7.68
C LEU A 151 -3.92 -2.99 -6.23
N GLN A 152 -4.90 -3.52 -5.51
CA GLN A 152 -5.10 -3.26 -4.09
C GLN A 152 -3.91 -3.79 -3.26
N LEU A 153 -3.38 -4.97 -3.62
CA LEU A 153 -2.17 -5.53 -3.02
C LEU A 153 -0.93 -4.65 -3.30
N LEU A 154 -0.77 -4.21 -4.56
CA LEU A 154 0.30 -3.28 -4.95
C LEU A 154 0.20 -1.94 -4.19
N ASN A 155 -1.00 -1.39 -4.05
CA ASN A 155 -1.27 -0.18 -3.26
C ASN A 155 -0.77 -0.34 -1.81
N ALA A 156 -1.02 -1.50 -1.17
CA ALA A 156 -0.60 -1.75 0.21
C ALA A 156 0.93 -1.75 0.35
N TYR A 157 1.64 -2.38 -0.58
CA TYR A 157 3.11 -2.38 -0.60
C TYR A 157 3.73 -1.04 -0.98
N THR A 158 3.06 -0.26 -1.81
CA THR A 158 3.53 1.07 -2.23
C THR A 158 3.38 2.10 -1.11
N CYS A 159 2.56 1.85 -0.09
CA CYS A 159 2.30 2.80 0.98
C CYS A 159 3.54 3.08 1.84
N THR A 160 3.97 4.35 1.87
CA THR A 160 5.13 4.80 2.67
C THR A 160 4.76 5.17 4.11
N GLU A 161 3.50 5.03 4.50
CA GLU A 161 3.00 5.41 5.83
C GLU A 161 3.11 6.91 6.16
N CYS A 162 3.14 7.78 5.16
CA CYS A 162 3.35 9.22 5.35
C CYS A 162 2.25 9.94 6.14
N GLY A 163 1.04 9.35 6.25
CA GLY A 163 -0.05 9.87 7.08
C GLY A 163 -1.00 10.86 6.41
N ARG A 164 -0.68 11.42 5.23
CA ARG A 164 -1.50 12.44 4.55
C ARG A 164 -2.97 12.04 4.38
N CYS A 165 -3.22 10.79 4.01
CA CYS A 165 -4.58 10.26 3.85
C CYS A 165 -5.36 10.23 5.17
N THR A 166 -4.69 10.03 6.30
CA THR A 166 -5.31 10.06 7.63
C THR A 166 -5.60 11.49 8.06
N ASP A 167 -4.66 12.41 7.80
CA ASP A 167 -4.81 13.83 8.14
C ASP A 167 -5.95 14.50 7.35
N GLU A 168 -6.22 14.04 6.13
CA GLU A 168 -7.33 14.55 5.32
C GLU A 168 -8.65 13.78 5.53
N CYS A 169 -8.64 12.69 6.29
CA CYS A 169 -9.84 11.89 6.52
C CYS A 169 -10.84 12.60 7.46
N PRO A 170 -12.07 12.93 7.01
CA PRO A 170 -13.06 13.59 7.85
C PRO A 170 -13.51 12.73 9.04
N ALA A 171 -13.58 11.42 8.87
CA ALA A 171 -13.89 10.50 9.97
C ALA A 171 -12.81 10.51 11.05
N ASN A 172 -11.54 10.54 10.67
CA ASN A 172 -10.43 10.65 11.62
C ASN A 172 -10.41 12.02 12.32
N LYS A 173 -10.60 13.11 11.56
CA LYS A 173 -10.66 14.48 12.10
C LYS A 173 -11.80 14.66 13.12
N THR A 174 -12.87 13.90 13.01
CA THR A 174 -14.01 13.92 13.96
C THR A 174 -13.87 12.94 15.12
N GLY A 175 -12.72 12.28 15.27
CA GLY A 175 -12.40 11.38 16.38
C GLY A 175 -12.93 9.96 16.23
N LYS A 176 -13.40 9.55 15.04
CA LYS A 176 -13.75 8.15 14.75
C LYS A 176 -12.49 7.29 14.56
N GLN A 177 -12.61 6.00 14.84
CA GLN A 177 -11.46 5.07 14.79
C GLN A 177 -11.02 4.67 13.38
N LEU A 178 -11.22 5.51 12.39
CA LEU A 178 -10.76 5.23 11.04
C LEU A 178 -9.46 5.97 10.74
N SER A 179 -8.44 5.22 10.31
CA SER A 179 -7.22 5.74 9.72
C SER A 179 -6.98 5.05 8.37
N PRO A 180 -7.15 5.74 7.22
CA PRO A 180 -6.87 5.16 5.90
C PRO A 180 -5.45 4.63 5.77
N ARG A 181 -4.47 5.26 6.43
CA ARG A 181 -3.09 4.73 6.52
C ARG A 181 -3.06 3.36 7.20
N LYS A 182 -3.77 3.21 8.34
CA LYS A 182 -3.83 1.93 9.07
C LYS A 182 -4.43 0.82 8.18
N ILE A 183 -5.48 1.11 7.42
CA ILE A 183 -6.07 0.14 6.48
C ILE A 183 -5.00 -0.43 5.54
N MET A 184 -4.16 0.44 4.94
CA MET A 184 -3.09 -0.01 4.04
C MET A 184 -2.00 -0.80 4.76
N MET A 185 -1.63 -0.38 5.97
CA MET A 185 -0.62 -1.07 6.78
C MET A 185 -1.09 -2.46 7.20
N ASP A 186 -2.30 -2.56 7.72
CA ASP A 186 -2.91 -3.84 8.13
C ASP A 186 -3.05 -4.80 6.95
N THR A 187 -3.42 -4.27 5.78
CA THR A 187 -3.47 -5.06 4.53
C THR A 187 -2.09 -5.60 4.18
N ARG A 188 -1.03 -4.77 4.22
CA ARG A 188 0.34 -5.22 3.98
C ARG A 188 0.78 -6.26 5.00
N ASP A 189 0.55 -6.02 6.29
CA ASP A 189 0.94 -6.94 7.36
C ASP A 189 0.25 -8.31 7.18
N ARG A 190 -1.01 -8.33 6.74
CA ARG A 190 -1.72 -9.57 6.42
C ARG A 190 -1.17 -10.25 5.16
N ILE A 191 -0.83 -9.50 4.11
CA ILE A 191 -0.19 -10.07 2.91
C ILE A 191 1.13 -10.75 3.28
N GLU A 192 1.95 -10.12 4.13
CA GLU A 192 3.20 -10.72 4.59
C GLU A 192 2.97 -11.97 5.45
N ALA A 193 1.93 -11.98 6.29
CA ALA A 193 1.59 -13.15 7.10
C ALA A 193 1.15 -14.33 6.20
N VAL A 194 0.32 -14.07 5.18
CA VAL A 194 -0.11 -15.06 4.19
C VAL A 194 1.07 -15.54 3.35
N GLY A 195 1.95 -14.63 2.88
CA GLY A 195 3.15 -14.99 2.13
C GLY A 195 4.07 -15.92 2.91
N LYS A 196 4.35 -15.61 4.18
CA LYS A 196 5.14 -16.48 5.07
C LYS A 196 4.48 -17.86 5.29
N ASN A 197 3.15 -17.90 5.39
CA ASN A 197 2.40 -19.15 5.51
C ASN A 197 2.57 -20.01 4.25
N ILE A 198 2.45 -19.42 3.07
CA ILE A 198 2.63 -20.09 1.77
C ILE A 198 4.06 -20.63 1.64
N ASP A 199 5.08 -19.83 1.98
CA ASP A 199 6.49 -20.24 1.90
C ASP A 199 6.79 -21.41 2.84
N GLN A 200 6.25 -21.42 4.05
CA GLN A 200 6.42 -22.48 5.04
C GLN A 200 5.70 -23.79 4.66
N ASN A 201 4.69 -23.70 3.78
CA ASN A 201 3.85 -24.84 3.39
C ASN A 201 4.04 -25.27 1.91
N ASN A 202 5.25 -25.10 1.37
CA ASN A 202 5.62 -25.52 0.01
C ASN A 202 4.75 -24.91 -1.09
N GLY A 203 4.38 -23.65 -0.96
CA GLY A 203 3.62 -22.92 -1.98
C GLY A 203 2.09 -23.03 -1.84
N VAL A 204 1.58 -23.64 -0.77
CA VAL A 204 0.14 -23.79 -0.53
C VAL A 204 -0.26 -23.04 0.74
N PHE A 205 -1.26 -22.18 0.64
CA PHE A 205 -1.82 -21.53 1.82
C PHE A 205 -2.56 -22.54 2.71
N LYS A 206 -2.25 -22.55 4.00
CA LYS A 206 -3.02 -23.27 5.02
C LYS A 206 -3.80 -22.28 5.88
N PRO A 207 -5.10 -22.53 6.13
CA PRO A 207 -5.90 -21.70 7.01
C PRO A 207 -5.19 -21.47 8.36
N ASP A 208 -5.10 -20.20 8.76
CA ASP A 208 -4.40 -19.75 9.98
C ASP A 208 -5.34 -19.10 11.00
N ASP A 209 -6.67 -19.26 10.82
CA ASP A 209 -7.76 -18.70 11.64
C ASP A 209 -7.70 -17.17 11.75
N LYS A 210 -6.99 -16.51 10.84
CA LYS A 210 -6.89 -15.05 10.77
C LYS A 210 -7.44 -14.57 9.43
N GLN A 211 -8.10 -13.42 9.48
CA GLN A 211 -8.59 -12.72 8.30
C GLN A 211 -8.24 -11.23 8.42
N LEU A 212 -8.22 -10.54 7.31
CA LEU A 212 -8.01 -9.09 7.31
C LEU A 212 -9.17 -8.38 8.01
N LEU A 213 -10.41 -8.76 7.67
CA LEU A 213 -11.62 -8.29 8.33
C LEU A 213 -11.77 -8.95 9.72
N ASP A 214 -12.10 -8.18 10.73
CA ASP A 214 -12.23 -8.57 12.15
C ASP A 214 -10.92 -9.01 12.84
N GLY A 215 -9.88 -9.38 12.08
CA GLY A 215 -8.58 -9.75 12.65
C GLY A 215 -7.61 -8.57 12.74
N TYR A 216 -7.56 -7.74 11.72
CA TYR A 216 -6.68 -6.57 11.60
C TYR A 216 -7.48 -5.27 11.51
N ILE A 217 -8.55 -5.27 10.71
CA ILE A 217 -9.42 -4.13 10.46
C ILE A 217 -10.78 -4.43 11.07
N THR A 218 -11.25 -3.55 11.95
CA THR A 218 -12.54 -3.71 12.63
C THR A 218 -13.71 -3.24 11.77
N ARG A 219 -14.91 -3.80 12.03
CA ARG A 219 -16.14 -3.36 11.37
C ARG A 219 -16.44 -1.88 11.65
N GLU A 220 -16.12 -1.40 12.85
CA GLU A 220 -16.29 0.01 13.21
C GLU A 220 -15.43 0.92 12.31
N GLU A 221 -14.17 0.58 12.06
CA GLU A 221 -13.30 1.33 11.15
C GLU A 221 -13.90 1.39 9.74
N ILE A 222 -14.40 0.27 9.23
CA ILE A 222 -14.98 0.18 7.89
C ILE A 222 -16.23 1.05 7.77
N TRP A 223 -17.14 0.98 8.75
CA TRP A 223 -18.39 1.73 8.73
C TRP A 223 -18.22 3.21 9.09
N ALA A 224 -17.13 3.60 9.73
CA ALA A 224 -16.79 5.00 9.96
C ALA A 224 -16.45 5.77 8.67
N CYS A 225 -16.12 5.08 7.58
CA CYS A 225 -15.75 5.71 6.30
C CYS A 225 -16.98 6.37 5.64
N THR A 226 -16.84 7.63 5.25
CA THR A 226 -17.88 8.41 4.54
C THR A 226 -17.79 8.29 3.01
N SER A 227 -16.90 7.45 2.49
CA SER A 227 -16.67 7.24 1.04
C SER A 227 -16.38 8.52 0.24
N CYS A 228 -15.75 9.51 0.86
CA CYS A 228 -15.55 10.85 0.30
C CYS A 228 -14.33 10.99 -0.63
N ASN A 229 -13.51 9.93 -0.81
CA ASN A 229 -12.26 9.93 -1.60
C ASN A 229 -11.15 10.91 -1.16
N ALA A 230 -11.28 11.63 -0.04
CA ALA A 230 -10.26 12.56 0.44
C ALA A 230 -8.89 11.88 0.66
N CYS A 231 -8.89 10.62 1.11
CA CYS A 231 -7.66 9.85 1.30
C CYS A 231 -6.96 9.49 -0.02
N VAL A 232 -7.72 9.24 -1.09
CA VAL A 232 -7.20 8.96 -2.43
C VAL A 232 -6.61 10.23 -3.04
N GLU A 233 -7.32 11.36 -2.90
CA GLU A 233 -6.88 12.67 -3.38
C GLU A 233 -5.58 13.12 -2.71
N ALA A 234 -5.44 12.90 -1.40
CA ALA A 234 -4.27 13.29 -0.64
C ALA A 234 -3.02 12.45 -0.95
N CYS A 235 -3.17 11.31 -1.65
CA CYS A 235 -2.06 10.41 -1.92
C CYS A 235 -1.31 10.79 -3.19
N PRO A 236 0.00 11.16 -3.12
CA PRO A 236 0.77 11.58 -4.28
C PRO A 236 1.08 10.45 -5.28
N VAL A 237 0.89 9.19 -4.87
CA VAL A 237 1.14 7.99 -5.69
C VAL A 237 -0.15 7.20 -5.96
N SER A 238 -1.31 7.85 -5.84
CA SER A 238 -2.62 7.30 -6.22
C SER A 238 -3.04 6.00 -5.51
N ILE A 239 -2.63 5.82 -4.24
CA ILE A 239 -3.07 4.69 -3.41
C ILE A 239 -4.55 4.89 -3.05
N ASN A 240 -5.35 3.83 -3.19
CA ASN A 240 -6.79 3.85 -2.96
C ASN A 240 -7.22 2.95 -1.78
N PRO A 241 -7.20 3.46 -0.53
CA PRO A 241 -7.70 2.73 0.63
C PRO A 241 -9.20 2.49 0.57
N LEU A 242 -9.94 3.35 -0.12
CA LEU A 242 -11.40 3.27 -0.21
C LEU A 242 -11.85 2.02 -0.96
N SER A 243 -11.12 1.56 -1.98
CA SER A 243 -11.46 0.35 -2.72
C SER A 243 -11.52 -0.89 -1.81
N ILE A 244 -10.54 -1.03 -0.90
CA ILE A 244 -10.49 -2.11 0.09
C ILE A 244 -11.66 -2.01 1.07
N ILE A 245 -11.94 -0.80 1.58
CA ILE A 245 -13.07 -0.57 2.50
C ILE A 245 -14.40 -0.93 1.84
N LEU A 246 -14.59 -0.59 0.57
CA LEU A 246 -15.81 -0.90 -0.17
C LEU A 246 -15.98 -2.40 -0.39
N ASP A 247 -14.91 -3.11 -0.75
CA ASP A 247 -14.98 -4.56 -0.93
C ASP A 247 -15.26 -5.29 0.38
N MET A 248 -14.72 -4.80 1.51
CA MET A 248 -15.09 -5.34 2.83
C MET A 248 -16.55 -5.06 3.20
N ARG A 249 -17.10 -3.88 2.85
CA ARG A 249 -18.53 -3.58 3.04
C ARG A 249 -19.41 -4.48 2.18
N ARG A 250 -19.02 -4.71 0.93
CA ARG A 250 -19.73 -5.63 0.02
C ARG A 250 -19.80 -7.02 0.62
N TYR A 251 -18.68 -7.53 1.13
CA TYR A 251 -18.63 -8.81 1.82
C TYR A 251 -19.56 -8.85 3.05
N LEU A 252 -19.50 -7.83 3.90
CA LEU A 252 -20.35 -7.77 5.10
C LEU A 252 -21.84 -7.75 4.76
N VAL A 253 -22.24 -7.00 3.73
CA VAL A 253 -23.66 -6.85 3.36
C VAL A 253 -24.16 -8.05 2.56
N MET A 254 -23.41 -8.49 1.56
CA MET A 254 -23.89 -9.47 0.57
C MET A 254 -23.63 -10.91 0.99
N GLU A 255 -22.50 -11.20 1.66
CA GLU A 255 -22.16 -12.55 2.11
C GLU A 255 -22.60 -12.83 3.56
N GLN A 256 -22.42 -11.86 4.44
CA GLN A 256 -22.72 -12.05 5.86
C GLN A 256 -24.08 -11.49 6.32
N SER A 257 -24.78 -10.72 5.48
CA SER A 257 -26.00 -9.99 5.88
C SER A 257 -25.81 -9.16 7.16
N ALA A 258 -24.61 -8.67 7.39
CA ALA A 258 -24.14 -8.02 8.62
C ALA A 258 -24.01 -6.50 8.45
N ALA A 259 -24.97 -5.87 7.77
CA ALA A 259 -25.03 -4.42 7.70
C ALA A 259 -25.47 -3.81 9.03
N PRO A 260 -25.08 -2.55 9.36
CA PRO A 260 -25.65 -1.80 10.49
C PRO A 260 -27.18 -1.75 10.44
N VAL A 261 -27.81 -1.75 11.62
CA VAL A 261 -29.29 -1.80 11.74
C VAL A 261 -29.97 -0.66 10.97
N GLU A 262 -29.38 0.53 11.02
CA GLU A 262 -29.90 1.72 10.32
C GLU A 262 -29.89 1.53 8.81
N LEU A 263 -28.84 0.89 8.29
CA LEU A 263 -28.69 0.58 6.86
C LEU A 263 -29.67 -0.51 6.45
N ASN A 264 -29.86 -1.55 7.27
CA ASN A 264 -30.85 -2.59 7.01
C ASN A 264 -32.26 -2.01 6.97
N ASN A 265 -32.60 -1.14 7.93
CA ASN A 265 -33.91 -0.46 7.96
C ASN A 265 -34.12 0.40 6.70
N MET A 266 -33.07 1.12 6.27
CA MET A 266 -33.13 1.91 5.04
C MET A 266 -33.36 1.02 3.82
N MET A 267 -32.62 -0.08 3.67
CA MET A 267 -32.78 -1.02 2.56
C MET A 267 -34.18 -1.64 2.52
N THR A 268 -34.68 -2.08 3.67
CA THR A 268 -36.06 -2.61 3.81
C THR A 268 -37.12 -1.58 3.45
N ASN A 269 -36.90 -0.33 3.83
CA ASN A 269 -37.85 0.74 3.47
C ASN A 269 -37.80 1.04 1.95
N ILE A 270 -36.62 1.04 1.35
CA ILE A 270 -36.49 1.23 -0.11
C ILE A 270 -37.19 0.09 -0.87
N GLU A 271 -37.01 -1.14 -0.42
CA GLU A 271 -37.63 -2.33 -1.03
C GLU A 271 -39.15 -2.28 -0.95
N ASN A 272 -39.69 -1.96 0.21
CA ASN A 272 -41.14 -2.01 0.47
C ASN A 272 -41.89 -0.73 0.09
N ASN A 273 -41.25 0.43 0.17
CA ASN A 273 -41.92 1.74 0.03
C ASN A 273 -41.29 2.62 -1.08
N GLY A 274 -40.19 2.19 -1.71
CA GLY A 274 -39.45 3.01 -2.68
C GLY A 274 -38.77 4.24 -2.06
N ALA A 275 -38.70 4.36 -0.74
CA ALA A 275 -38.08 5.47 -0.03
C ALA A 275 -37.24 4.96 1.17
N PRO A 276 -36.16 5.64 1.59
CA PRO A 276 -35.29 5.19 2.67
C PRO A 276 -35.92 5.33 4.09
N TRP A 277 -37.05 5.95 4.21
CA TRP A 277 -37.81 6.12 5.46
C TRP A 277 -39.18 5.47 5.34
N PRO A 278 -39.82 5.11 6.49
CA PRO A 278 -41.17 4.58 6.49
C PRO A 278 -42.14 5.64 5.91
N TYR A 279 -42.84 5.27 4.87
CA TYR A 279 -43.86 6.10 4.24
C TYR A 279 -45.23 5.67 4.78
N ASN A 280 -45.85 6.52 5.58
CA ASN A 280 -47.26 6.33 5.91
C ASN A 280 -48.10 6.75 4.70
N GLN A 281 -48.69 5.77 4.03
CA GLN A 281 -49.74 6.03 3.03
C GLN A 281 -51.01 6.54 3.67
#